data_18c770d8cc132ffe55aa51863ff6d491
#
_entry.id   18c770d8cc132ffe55aa51863ff6d491
#
_cell.length_a   1.000
_cell.length_b   1.000
_cell.length_c   1.000
_cell.angle_alpha   90.00
_cell.angle_beta   90.00
_cell.angle_gamma   90.00
#
_symmetry.space_group_name_H-M   'P 1'
#
loop_
_entity.id
_entity.type
_entity.pdbx_description
1 polymer ?
#
loop_
_entity_poly.entity_id
_entity_poly.type
_entity_poly.pdbx_seq_one_letter_code
_entity_poly.pdbx_strand_id
1 'polypeptide(L)'
;MKKLFLILLVAVATVSCGSIRKGGTSGGEVTGVGASIFNETTPFGMVLVDVGSMREGPNERDSVWGIDSTAHGISVDAFWMDEMEVSNSKYKQFVYWVRDSIIRERLADPAYGGNEEFKIEEDKEGNPVTPHLDWSKSIPWKNPSEDEERAINYVYRINPITGVKELDASKMNYRYEVYNLTEAAKRKHRFDPTRRDYNTDHEVDMTPPTISKDTAYIDDEGRIVRQTITRALQSDYDFLNTYIVNIYPDTTCWVNDFENAYNEPYVRMYFANGNYNNYPVVGVSWEQANAFCHWRTEFLKKSLGNQSIYVEPFRLPTEAEWEFAARAGQNKNKYPWDGDLPLTVDEGCFYANFKPAEGNYVKDGYIISSPVGTYEPNDYGLYDMAGNVSEWTSTAYTESIDRMTDDINPEYRYYVAQEDPYKMSRKIVRGGSWKDVVHNLRSDLRMWEYQNEQRSYIGFRCVRSKVGLVKGRRKNCCKD
;
A
#
# COMPACT_ATOMS: atom_id res chain seq x y z
N MET A 1 58.43 -34.01 26.18
CA MET A 1 57.97 -32.78 25.51
C MET A 1 57.60 -32.97 24.04
N LYS A 2 58.33 -33.71 23.22
CA LYS A 2 57.98 -33.91 21.77
C LYS A 2 56.66 -34.69 21.52
N LYS A 3 56.28 -35.64 22.39
CA LYS A 3 55.01 -36.40 22.25
C LYS A 3 53.76 -35.58 22.65
N LEU A 4 53.89 -34.62 23.56
CA LEU A 4 52.82 -33.74 23.98
C LEU A 4 52.48 -32.71 22.87
N PHE A 5 53.48 -32.26 22.15
CA PHE A 5 53.30 -31.32 21.02
C PHE A 5 52.60 -31.95 19.81
N LEU A 6 52.85 -33.27 19.58
CA LEU A 6 52.19 -33.98 18.51
C LEU A 6 50.69 -34.22 18.77
N ILE A 7 50.33 -34.49 20.00
CA ILE A 7 48.91 -34.64 20.45
C ILE A 7 48.18 -33.32 20.36
N LEU A 8 48.84 -32.20 20.71
CA LEU A 8 48.23 -30.86 20.65
C LEU A 8 48.02 -30.43 19.17
N LEU A 9 48.95 -30.81 18.24
CA LEU A 9 48.80 -30.49 16.82
C LEU A 9 47.69 -31.31 16.16
N VAL A 10 47.50 -32.57 16.58
CA VAL A 10 46.39 -33.39 16.08
C VAL A 10 45.06 -32.92 16.64
N ALA A 11 45.04 -32.44 17.88
CA ALA A 11 43.80 -31.88 18.49
C ALA A 11 43.41 -30.55 17.83
N VAL A 12 44.34 -29.68 17.43
CA VAL A 12 44.05 -28.43 16.74
C VAL A 12 43.58 -28.72 15.27
N ALA A 13 44.13 -29.74 14.63
CA ALA A 13 43.67 -30.15 13.29
C ALA A 13 42.24 -30.74 13.29
N THR A 14 41.84 -31.38 14.39
CA THR A 14 40.45 -31.95 14.48
C THR A 14 39.42 -30.91 14.89
N VAL A 15 39.79 -29.81 15.53
CA VAL A 15 38.86 -28.71 15.88
C VAL A 15 38.62 -27.76 14.68
N SER A 16 39.58 -27.65 13.77
CA SER A 16 39.45 -26.84 12.56
C SER A 16 38.53 -27.44 11.47
N CYS A 17 38.20 -28.73 11.55
CA CYS A 17 37.27 -29.37 10.61
C CYS A 17 35.80 -29.42 11.08
N GLY A 18 35.50 -28.87 12.24
CA GLY A 18 34.15 -28.98 12.84
C GLY A 18 33.13 -27.95 12.40
N SER A 19 33.52 -26.89 11.68
CA SER A 19 32.60 -25.81 11.29
C SER A 19 32.22 -25.78 9.80
N ILE A 20 32.65 -26.75 9.00
CA ILE A 20 32.22 -26.90 7.60
C ILE A 20 31.45 -28.21 7.43
N ARG A 21 30.49 -28.47 8.30
CA ARG A 21 29.60 -29.63 8.13
C ARG A 21 28.16 -29.28 8.38
N LYS A 22 27.52 -28.86 7.30
CA LYS A 22 26.17 -29.30 6.93
C LYS A 22 25.97 -29.25 5.41
N GLY A 23 27.00 -29.54 4.65
CA GLY A 23 26.87 -30.01 3.27
C GLY A 23 27.33 -31.46 3.26
N GLY A 24 26.45 -32.40 2.99
CA GLY A 24 26.84 -33.77 2.75
C GLY A 24 27.93 -33.82 1.67
N THR A 25 28.86 -34.75 1.76
CA THR A 25 29.85 -35.02 0.68
C THR A 25 29.04 -35.45 -0.54
N SER A 26 28.89 -34.53 -1.48
CA SER A 26 28.07 -34.76 -2.69
C SER A 26 28.74 -35.67 -3.74
N GLY A 27 29.96 -36.12 -3.45
CA GLY A 27 30.72 -36.86 -4.47
C GLY A 27 30.99 -36.07 -5.76
N GLY A 28 30.98 -34.72 -5.69
CA GLY A 28 31.08 -33.81 -6.84
C GLY A 28 29.74 -33.34 -7.38
N GLU A 29 28.63 -33.79 -6.85
CA GLU A 29 27.27 -33.35 -7.22
C GLU A 29 26.90 -32.02 -6.56
N VAL A 30 26.10 -31.22 -7.24
CA VAL A 30 25.52 -29.96 -6.70
C VAL A 30 24.29 -30.31 -5.87
N THR A 31 24.45 -30.38 -4.54
CA THR A 31 23.37 -30.76 -3.63
C THR A 31 22.53 -29.59 -3.11
N GLY A 32 22.88 -28.36 -3.51
CA GLY A 32 22.22 -27.13 -3.05
C GLY A 32 22.68 -26.65 -1.67
N VAL A 33 22.32 -25.43 -1.35
CA VAL A 33 22.57 -24.82 -0.05
C VAL A 33 21.40 -25.15 0.88
N GLY A 34 21.69 -25.64 2.09
CA GLY A 34 20.64 -25.85 3.09
C GLY A 34 19.94 -24.53 3.41
N ALA A 35 18.66 -24.42 3.09
CA ALA A 35 17.86 -23.25 3.38
C ALA A 35 17.17 -23.40 4.72
N SER A 36 17.21 -22.38 5.55
CA SER A 36 16.27 -22.24 6.66
C SER A 36 14.89 -21.89 6.11
N ILE A 37 13.85 -22.60 6.55
CA ILE A 37 12.48 -22.25 6.18
C ILE A 37 12.15 -20.95 6.91
N PHE A 38 11.91 -19.89 6.14
CA PHE A 38 11.40 -18.64 6.68
C PHE A 38 9.90 -18.77 6.90
N ASN A 39 9.47 -18.68 8.15
CA ASN A 39 8.07 -18.60 8.52
C ASN A 39 7.75 -17.15 8.88
N GLU A 40 7.00 -16.49 8.02
CA GLU A 40 6.51 -15.15 8.29
C GLU A 40 5.43 -15.18 9.38
N THR A 41 5.58 -14.31 10.39
CA THR A 41 4.52 -14.12 11.40
C THR A 41 3.35 -13.38 10.80
N THR A 42 2.13 -13.73 11.24
CA THR A 42 0.91 -13.04 10.82
C THR A 42 1.01 -11.55 11.11
N PRO A 43 0.88 -10.68 10.11
CA PRO A 43 0.85 -9.24 10.35
C PRO A 43 -0.38 -8.85 11.16
N PHE A 44 -0.22 -7.86 12.03
CA PHE A 44 -1.31 -7.40 12.89
C PHE A 44 -2.49 -6.85 12.08
N GLY A 45 -3.70 -7.36 12.35
CA GLY A 45 -4.94 -6.95 11.70
C GLY A 45 -5.04 -7.34 10.22
N MET A 46 -4.36 -8.43 9.83
CA MET A 46 -4.43 -8.98 8.48
C MET A 46 -4.79 -10.45 8.49
N VAL A 47 -5.47 -10.87 7.44
CA VAL A 47 -5.86 -12.26 7.16
C VAL A 47 -5.01 -12.80 6.02
N LEU A 48 -4.64 -14.08 6.09
CA LEU A 48 -3.98 -14.78 5.00
C LEU A 48 -5.03 -15.23 3.97
N VAL A 49 -4.90 -14.74 2.76
CA VAL A 49 -5.59 -15.25 1.58
C VAL A 49 -4.64 -16.23 0.90
N ASP A 50 -5.00 -17.51 0.91
CA ASP A 50 -4.18 -18.57 0.33
C ASP A 50 -4.14 -18.52 -1.19
N VAL A 51 -3.08 -19.10 -1.79
CA VAL A 51 -2.97 -19.27 -3.23
C VAL A 51 -4.18 -19.99 -3.83
N GLY A 52 -4.66 -19.49 -4.95
CA GLY A 52 -5.79 -20.12 -5.62
C GLY A 52 -6.03 -19.63 -7.04
N SER A 53 -7.09 -20.15 -7.64
CA SER A 53 -7.52 -19.75 -8.97
C SER A 53 -9.02 -19.48 -8.97
N MET A 54 -9.44 -18.53 -9.78
CA MET A 54 -10.84 -18.18 -9.96
C MET A 54 -11.14 -17.82 -11.41
N ARG A 55 -12.41 -17.58 -11.69
CA ARG A 55 -12.84 -16.85 -12.87
C ARG A 55 -13.09 -15.39 -12.48
N GLU A 56 -12.22 -14.49 -12.93
CA GLU A 56 -12.33 -13.06 -12.70
C GLU A 56 -13.40 -12.45 -13.60
N GLY A 57 -14.17 -11.52 -13.06
CA GLY A 57 -15.23 -10.82 -13.80
C GLY A 57 -16.58 -11.51 -13.79
N PRO A 58 -17.58 -10.94 -14.48
CA PRO A 58 -18.94 -11.46 -14.51
C PRO A 58 -19.02 -12.84 -15.18
N ASN A 59 -19.46 -13.84 -14.42
CA ASN A 59 -19.65 -15.21 -14.93
C ASN A 59 -20.91 -15.37 -15.80
N GLU A 60 -21.91 -14.50 -15.60
CA GLU A 60 -23.20 -14.57 -16.26
C GLU A 60 -23.53 -13.24 -16.93
N ARG A 61 -24.24 -13.31 -18.04
CA ARG A 61 -24.76 -12.12 -18.69
C ARG A 61 -25.90 -11.54 -17.87
N ASP A 62 -25.82 -10.27 -17.58
CA ASP A 62 -26.89 -9.51 -16.94
C ASP A 62 -27.47 -8.50 -17.96
N SER A 63 -28.55 -8.89 -18.62
CA SER A 63 -29.19 -8.08 -19.65
C SER A 63 -29.91 -6.83 -19.12
N VAL A 64 -30.26 -6.82 -17.83
CA VAL A 64 -30.91 -5.67 -17.18
C VAL A 64 -29.92 -4.52 -17.01
N TRP A 65 -28.67 -4.85 -16.66
CA TRP A 65 -27.62 -3.89 -16.45
C TRP A 65 -26.61 -3.80 -17.59
N GLY A 66 -26.83 -4.54 -18.68
CA GLY A 66 -25.95 -4.52 -19.86
C GLY A 66 -24.59 -5.14 -19.65
N ILE A 67 -24.44 -6.02 -18.66
CA ILE A 67 -23.19 -6.71 -18.37
C ILE A 67 -23.11 -7.98 -19.20
N ASP A 68 -22.03 -8.13 -19.99
CA ASP A 68 -21.71 -9.37 -20.69
C ASP A 68 -20.84 -10.29 -19.83
N SER A 69 -20.95 -11.61 -20.03
CA SER A 69 -20.07 -12.58 -19.40
C SER A 69 -18.67 -12.49 -20.02
N THR A 70 -17.74 -11.89 -19.30
CA THR A 70 -16.33 -11.71 -19.70
C THR A 70 -15.36 -12.51 -18.83
N ALA A 71 -15.87 -13.40 -17.97
CA ALA A 71 -15.07 -14.11 -17.02
C ALA A 71 -14.00 -15.00 -17.67
N HIS A 72 -12.76 -14.81 -17.26
CA HIS A 72 -11.60 -15.60 -17.65
C HIS A 72 -10.90 -16.22 -16.44
N GLY A 73 -10.13 -17.29 -16.67
CA GLY A 73 -9.44 -18.00 -15.59
C GLY A 73 -8.14 -17.31 -15.21
N ILE A 74 -7.95 -17.05 -13.92
CA ILE A 74 -6.72 -16.48 -13.37
C ILE A 74 -6.25 -17.26 -12.15
N SER A 75 -4.97 -17.11 -11.83
CA SER A 75 -4.35 -17.63 -10.61
C SER A 75 -3.72 -16.50 -9.82
N VAL A 76 -3.98 -16.49 -8.52
CA VAL A 76 -3.48 -15.47 -7.59
C VAL A 76 -2.60 -16.15 -6.56
N ASP A 77 -1.42 -15.58 -6.29
CA ASP A 77 -0.51 -16.06 -5.25
C ASP A 77 -1.04 -15.70 -3.86
N ALA A 78 -0.46 -16.29 -2.81
CA ALA A 78 -0.88 -16.00 -1.44
C ALA A 78 -0.44 -14.60 -0.98
N PHE A 79 -1.32 -13.92 -0.25
CA PHE A 79 -1.06 -12.59 0.29
C PHE A 79 -1.79 -12.37 1.61
N TRP A 80 -1.30 -11.43 2.39
CA TRP A 80 -1.97 -10.88 3.56
C TRP A 80 -2.84 -9.69 3.14
N MET A 81 -4.08 -9.62 3.63
CA MET A 81 -4.99 -8.52 3.40
C MET A 81 -5.51 -7.98 4.73
N ASP A 82 -5.62 -6.66 4.86
CA ASP A 82 -6.26 -6.03 6.03
C ASP A 82 -7.67 -6.60 6.21
N GLU A 83 -7.99 -7.01 7.44
CA GLU A 83 -9.32 -7.54 7.79
C GLU A 83 -10.44 -6.56 7.47
N MET A 84 -10.16 -5.26 7.64
CA MET A 84 -11.09 -4.14 7.50
C MET A 84 -10.43 -3.05 6.68
N GLU A 85 -11.24 -2.12 6.18
CA GLU A 85 -10.78 -0.88 5.56
C GLU A 85 -9.87 -0.10 6.51
N VAL A 86 -9.00 0.75 5.97
CA VAL A 86 -8.17 1.65 6.79
C VAL A 86 -9.07 2.67 7.47
N SER A 87 -9.11 2.63 8.80
CA SER A 87 -9.93 3.57 9.58
C SER A 87 -9.28 4.95 9.70
N ASN A 88 -10.09 5.97 10.02
CA ASN A 88 -9.60 7.31 10.35
C ASN A 88 -8.51 7.28 11.44
N SER A 89 -8.64 6.42 12.44
CA SER A 89 -7.66 6.24 13.51
C SER A 89 -6.30 5.77 12.97
N LYS A 90 -6.29 4.76 12.09
CA LYS A 90 -5.06 4.27 11.45
C LYS A 90 -4.42 5.34 10.56
N TYR A 91 -5.24 6.04 9.77
CA TYR A 91 -4.75 7.08 8.88
C TYR A 91 -4.23 8.32 9.64
N LYS A 92 -4.84 8.69 10.77
CA LYS A 92 -4.35 9.75 11.66
C LYS A 92 -2.94 9.48 12.18
N GLN A 93 -2.56 8.22 12.41
CA GLN A 93 -1.18 7.88 12.81
C GLN A 93 -0.19 8.32 11.74
N PHE A 94 -0.51 8.13 10.46
CA PHE A 94 0.29 8.61 9.35
C PHE A 94 0.40 10.13 9.33
N VAL A 95 -0.74 10.82 9.41
CA VAL A 95 -0.77 12.30 9.43
C VAL A 95 0.02 12.85 10.60
N TYR A 96 -0.12 12.29 11.80
CA TYR A 96 0.62 12.74 12.98
C TYR A 96 2.12 12.41 12.88
N TRP A 97 2.47 11.28 12.27
CA TRP A 97 3.87 10.96 12.02
C TRP A 97 4.52 11.99 11.08
N VAL A 98 3.83 12.39 10.01
CA VAL A 98 4.31 13.42 9.07
C VAL A 98 4.39 14.78 9.78
N ARG A 99 3.37 15.16 10.55
CA ARG A 99 3.41 16.35 11.40
C ARG A 99 4.65 16.38 12.28
N ASP A 100 4.89 15.29 12.99
CA ASP A 100 6.00 15.19 13.95
C ASP A 100 7.36 15.17 13.24
N SER A 101 7.43 14.65 12.01
CA SER A 101 8.61 14.75 11.16
C SER A 101 8.93 16.20 10.81
N ILE A 102 7.93 16.94 10.33
CA ILE A 102 8.08 18.35 9.97
C ILE A 102 8.50 19.20 11.18
N ILE A 103 7.90 18.96 12.34
CA ILE A 103 8.27 19.66 13.58
C ILE A 103 9.74 19.38 13.92
N ARG A 104 10.21 18.12 13.84
CA ARG A 104 11.61 17.77 14.11
C ARG A 104 12.58 18.41 13.14
N GLU A 105 12.22 18.43 11.85
CA GLU A 105 13.02 19.15 10.83
C GLU A 105 13.15 20.62 11.18
N ARG A 106 12.07 21.27 11.61
CA ARG A 106 12.08 22.68 12.01
C ARG A 106 12.87 22.92 13.32
N LEU A 107 12.72 22.03 14.31
CA LEU A 107 13.49 22.13 15.55
C LEU A 107 15.02 22.02 15.30
N ALA A 108 15.43 21.24 14.30
CA ALA A 108 16.82 21.12 13.88
C ALA A 108 17.31 22.27 12.98
N ASP A 109 16.39 23.07 12.44
CA ASP A 109 16.72 24.19 11.52
C ASP A 109 17.27 25.40 12.30
N PRO A 110 18.46 25.94 11.92
CA PRO A 110 19.03 27.13 12.54
C PRO A 110 18.08 28.33 12.59
N ALA A 111 17.15 28.48 11.65
CA ALA A 111 16.12 29.51 11.66
C ALA A 111 15.14 29.44 12.84
N TYR A 112 15.10 28.28 13.52
CA TYR A 112 14.25 28.00 14.68
C TYR A 112 15.08 27.61 15.92
N GLY A 113 16.29 28.14 16.05
CA GLY A 113 17.18 27.89 17.19
C GLY A 113 18.19 26.74 17.02
N GLY A 114 18.06 25.92 15.97
CA GLY A 114 19.05 24.94 15.54
C GLY A 114 19.39 23.87 16.58
N ASN A 115 18.40 23.18 17.15
CA ASN A 115 18.66 22.08 18.06
C ASN A 115 19.07 20.81 17.29
N GLU A 116 20.39 20.62 17.13
CA GLU A 116 20.98 19.48 16.39
C GLU A 116 20.62 18.11 16.98
N GLU A 117 20.13 18.05 18.23
CA GLU A 117 19.70 16.79 18.84
C GLU A 117 18.54 16.10 18.10
N PHE A 118 17.79 16.81 17.26
CA PHE A 118 16.69 16.24 16.46
C PHE A 118 17.15 15.62 15.15
N LYS A 119 18.46 15.70 14.83
CA LYS A 119 19.04 15.18 13.59
C LYS A 119 20.28 14.33 13.89
N ILE A 120 20.39 13.20 13.28
CA ILE A 120 21.54 12.32 13.37
C ILE A 120 22.35 12.49 12.09
N GLU A 121 23.59 12.96 12.22
CA GLU A 121 24.55 13.17 11.12
C GLU A 121 25.76 12.25 11.25
N GLU A 122 25.99 11.65 12.44
CA GLU A 122 27.05 10.72 12.73
C GLU A 122 26.51 9.44 13.40
N ASP A 123 27.17 8.32 13.14
CA ASP A 123 26.86 7.07 13.83
C ASP A 123 27.45 7.06 15.25
N LYS A 124 27.23 5.97 15.99
CA LYS A 124 27.75 5.80 17.36
C LYS A 124 29.28 5.76 17.44
N GLU A 125 29.96 5.58 16.33
CA GLU A 125 31.40 5.51 16.18
C GLU A 125 31.99 6.83 15.67
N GLY A 126 31.15 7.84 15.40
CA GLY A 126 31.54 9.18 14.92
C GLY A 126 31.78 9.24 13.42
N ASN A 127 31.31 8.26 12.64
CA ASN A 127 31.39 8.31 11.19
C ASN A 127 30.19 9.07 10.62
N PRO A 128 30.38 9.93 9.58
CA PRO A 128 29.28 10.65 8.96
C PRO A 128 28.29 9.69 8.29
N VAL A 129 27.01 9.87 8.59
CA VAL A 129 25.90 9.15 7.97
C VAL A 129 25.00 10.11 7.18
N THR A 130 24.18 9.56 6.29
CA THR A 130 23.14 10.38 5.66
C THR A 130 22.24 10.99 6.74
N PRO A 131 22.12 12.32 6.80
CA PRO A 131 21.33 12.99 7.81
C PRO A 131 19.90 12.48 7.89
N HIS A 132 19.45 12.11 9.09
CA HIS A 132 18.08 11.66 9.33
C HIS A 132 17.55 12.10 10.69
N LEU A 133 16.21 12.10 10.85
CA LEU A 133 15.58 12.57 12.09
C LEU A 133 15.77 11.59 13.25
N ASP A 134 16.13 12.12 14.41
CA ASP A 134 16.14 11.36 15.66
C ASP A 134 14.75 11.28 16.29
N TRP A 135 14.16 10.10 16.22
CA TRP A 135 12.84 9.81 16.80
C TRP A 135 12.91 9.45 18.29
N SER A 136 14.09 9.25 18.87
CA SER A 136 14.28 8.98 20.30
C SER A 136 14.03 10.23 21.15
N LYS A 137 14.21 11.41 20.57
CA LYS A 137 13.97 12.70 21.22
C LYS A 137 12.48 13.05 21.20
N SER A 138 11.96 13.47 22.35
CA SER A 138 10.57 13.92 22.45
C SER A 138 10.43 15.38 22.01
N ILE A 139 9.40 15.68 21.24
CA ILE A 139 9.04 17.07 20.91
C ILE A 139 8.64 17.79 22.22
N PRO A 140 9.13 19.03 22.46
CA PRO A 140 8.88 19.77 23.69
C PRO A 140 7.45 20.39 23.67
N TRP A 141 6.42 19.54 23.82
CA TRP A 141 5.02 19.99 23.85
C TRP A 141 4.67 20.83 25.08
N LYS A 142 5.42 20.66 26.17
CA LYS A 142 5.20 21.36 27.45
C LYS A 142 6.32 22.36 27.68
N ASN A 143 5.96 23.62 27.90
CA ASN A 143 6.89 24.71 28.17
C ASN A 143 8.01 24.84 27.11
N PRO A 144 7.71 24.87 25.80
CA PRO A 144 8.69 25.10 24.78
C PRO A 144 9.34 26.50 24.94
N SER A 145 10.57 26.67 24.53
CA SER A 145 11.18 27.98 24.32
C SER A 145 10.45 28.73 23.17
N GLU A 146 10.72 30.02 23.00
CA GLU A 146 10.08 30.82 21.96
C GLU A 146 10.38 30.28 20.56
N ASP A 147 11.61 29.82 20.31
CA ASP A 147 12.03 29.25 19.04
C ASP A 147 11.37 27.86 18.80
N GLU A 148 11.34 27.03 19.83
CA GLU A 148 10.64 25.72 19.77
C GLU A 148 9.14 25.90 19.55
N GLU A 149 8.54 26.91 20.21
CA GLU A 149 7.11 27.19 19.97
C GLU A 149 6.84 27.61 18.54
N ARG A 150 7.72 28.43 17.93
CA ARG A 150 7.61 28.80 16.51
C ARG A 150 7.74 27.59 15.61
N ALA A 151 8.70 26.66 15.90
CA ALA A 151 8.87 25.41 15.16
C ALA A 151 7.62 24.52 15.23
N ILE A 152 7.06 24.35 16.44
CA ILE A 152 5.84 23.58 16.66
C ILE A 152 4.65 24.25 15.95
N ASN A 153 4.51 25.56 16.07
CA ASN A 153 3.40 26.29 15.48
C ASN A 153 3.44 26.34 13.95
N TYR A 154 4.58 26.03 13.33
CA TYR A 154 4.71 25.99 11.88
C TYR A 154 3.68 25.12 11.18
N VAL A 155 3.32 23.98 11.76
CA VAL A 155 2.36 23.00 11.19
C VAL A 155 0.90 23.29 11.51
N TYR A 156 0.62 24.38 12.20
CA TYR A 156 -0.73 24.78 12.61
C TYR A 156 -1.13 26.11 11.95
N ARG A 157 -2.43 26.29 11.80
CA ARG A 157 -3.05 27.55 11.40
C ARG A 157 -4.20 27.90 12.33
N ILE A 158 -4.57 29.16 12.37
CA ILE A 158 -5.81 29.58 13.01
C ILE A 158 -6.91 29.54 11.95
N ASN A 159 -7.95 28.78 12.22
CA ASN A 159 -9.13 28.74 11.36
C ASN A 159 -9.80 30.12 11.35
N PRO A 160 -9.94 30.78 10.18
CA PRO A 160 -10.45 32.15 10.11
C PRO A 160 -11.94 32.27 10.52
N ILE A 161 -12.67 31.16 10.50
CA ILE A 161 -14.12 31.14 10.83
C ILE A 161 -14.33 30.87 12.30
N THR A 162 -13.62 29.89 12.87
CA THR A 162 -13.84 29.42 14.25
C THR A 162 -12.85 30.03 15.25
N GLY A 163 -11.74 30.62 14.79
CA GLY A 163 -10.66 31.11 15.64
C GLY A 163 -9.87 29.99 16.35
N VAL A 164 -10.15 28.72 16.04
CA VAL A 164 -9.51 27.56 16.67
C VAL A 164 -8.21 27.21 15.93
N LYS A 165 -7.17 26.87 16.70
CA LYS A 165 -5.92 26.36 16.16
C LYS A 165 -6.13 24.93 15.64
N GLU A 166 -5.88 24.71 14.37
CA GLU A 166 -6.02 23.43 13.69
C GLU A 166 -4.75 23.09 12.91
N LEU A 167 -4.59 21.82 12.55
CA LEU A 167 -3.50 21.37 11.71
C LEU A 167 -3.63 22.01 10.31
N ASP A 168 -2.52 22.55 9.79
CA ASP A 168 -2.49 23.10 8.44
C ASP A 168 -2.35 21.99 7.40
N ALA A 169 -3.47 21.63 6.79
CA ALA A 169 -3.53 20.57 5.79
C ALA A 169 -2.53 20.78 4.64
N SER A 170 -2.29 22.03 4.21
CA SER A 170 -1.40 22.34 3.08
C SER A 170 0.06 21.96 3.32
N LYS A 171 0.47 21.83 4.58
CA LYS A 171 1.84 21.50 4.98
C LYS A 171 2.09 20.02 5.19
N MET A 172 1.04 19.20 5.19
CA MET A 172 1.14 17.76 5.43
C MET A 172 1.64 17.03 4.18
N ASN A 173 2.88 17.31 3.80
CA ASN A 173 3.51 16.73 2.63
C ASN A 173 4.44 15.58 3.04
N TYR A 174 4.23 14.41 2.45
CA TYR A 174 5.04 13.22 2.66
C TYR A 174 5.88 12.93 1.42
N ARG A 175 7.21 12.87 1.60
CA ARG A 175 8.16 12.50 0.55
C ARG A 175 8.55 11.04 0.71
N TYR A 176 8.55 10.31 -0.39
CA TYR A 176 9.02 8.93 -0.43
C TYR A 176 9.61 8.57 -1.79
N GLU A 177 10.39 7.50 -1.82
CA GLU A 177 11.05 7.02 -3.03
C GLU A 177 10.65 5.58 -3.32
N VAL A 178 10.40 5.29 -4.60
CA VAL A 178 10.00 3.96 -5.07
C VAL A 178 10.95 3.48 -6.14
N TYR A 179 11.50 2.29 -5.96
CA TYR A 179 12.36 1.67 -6.97
C TYR A 179 11.51 1.14 -8.13
N ASN A 180 11.77 1.64 -9.32
CA ASN A 180 11.04 1.26 -10.53
C ASN A 180 11.59 -0.05 -11.11
N LEU A 181 11.13 -1.18 -10.55
CA LEU A 181 11.53 -2.53 -10.99
C LEU A 181 11.19 -2.77 -12.46
N THR A 182 10.11 -2.21 -12.98
CA THR A 182 9.69 -2.38 -14.38
C THR A 182 10.73 -1.78 -15.33
N GLU A 183 11.24 -0.59 -15.04
CA GLU A 183 12.30 0.02 -15.83
C GLU A 183 13.64 -0.69 -15.61
N ALA A 184 13.97 -1.07 -14.38
CA ALA A 184 15.19 -1.80 -14.06
C ALA A 184 15.27 -3.17 -14.76
N ALA A 185 14.13 -3.85 -14.90
CA ALA A 185 14.04 -5.16 -15.55
C ALA A 185 14.22 -5.09 -17.09
N LYS A 186 14.03 -3.91 -17.69
CA LYS A 186 14.15 -3.78 -19.16
C LYS A 186 15.59 -4.10 -19.62
N ARG A 187 15.68 -4.94 -20.63
CA ARG A 187 16.97 -5.34 -21.17
C ARG A 187 17.86 -4.17 -21.60
N LYS A 188 17.28 -3.15 -22.23
CA LYS A 188 17.99 -1.93 -22.67
C LYS A 188 18.67 -1.18 -21.52
N HIS A 189 18.26 -1.38 -20.28
CA HIS A 189 18.80 -0.72 -19.08
C HIS A 189 19.85 -1.56 -18.33
N ARG A 190 20.28 -2.71 -18.88
CA ARG A 190 21.34 -3.49 -18.24
C ARG A 190 22.67 -2.75 -18.28
N PHE A 191 23.40 -2.75 -17.17
CA PHE A 191 24.71 -2.10 -17.07
C PHE A 191 25.76 -2.77 -18.01
N ASP A 192 25.70 -4.10 -18.14
CA ASP A 192 26.56 -4.83 -19.07
C ASP A 192 26.09 -4.62 -20.52
N PRO A 193 26.89 -3.91 -21.37
CA PRO A 193 26.49 -3.63 -22.74
C PRO A 193 26.24 -4.90 -23.57
N THR A 194 27.00 -5.96 -23.31
CA THR A 194 26.88 -7.23 -24.05
C THR A 194 25.54 -7.92 -23.82
N ARG A 195 24.83 -7.56 -22.74
CA ARG A 195 23.51 -8.10 -22.38
C ARG A 195 22.34 -7.24 -22.85
N ARG A 196 22.62 -6.12 -23.53
CA ARG A 196 21.55 -5.21 -24.02
C ARG A 196 20.96 -5.68 -25.33
N ASP A 197 21.80 -6.25 -26.23
CA ASP A 197 21.38 -6.76 -27.53
C ASP A 197 21.46 -8.29 -27.59
N TYR A 198 20.59 -8.90 -28.38
CA TYR A 198 20.67 -10.33 -28.74
C TYR A 198 21.47 -10.57 -30.02
N ASN A 199 21.66 -9.56 -30.83
CA ASN A 199 22.34 -9.68 -32.10
C ASN A 199 23.83 -9.49 -31.86
N THR A 200 24.58 -10.57 -31.98
CA THR A 200 26.05 -10.61 -31.80
C THR A 200 26.82 -10.20 -33.05
N ASP A 201 26.11 -9.92 -34.15
CA ASP A 201 26.72 -9.61 -35.44
C ASP A 201 27.08 -8.13 -35.63
N HIS A 202 26.80 -7.31 -34.60
CA HIS A 202 27.08 -5.88 -34.60
C HIS A 202 28.06 -5.50 -33.50
N GLU A 203 28.76 -4.38 -33.73
CA GLU A 203 29.57 -3.76 -32.68
C GLU A 203 28.70 -3.39 -31.48
N VAL A 204 29.14 -3.79 -30.29
CA VAL A 204 28.36 -3.56 -29.05
C VAL A 204 28.35 -2.07 -28.76
N ASP A 205 27.16 -1.48 -28.65
CA ASP A 205 27.00 -0.10 -28.24
C ASP A 205 27.39 0.10 -26.76
N MET A 206 28.51 0.75 -26.54
CA MET A 206 29.08 1.02 -25.22
C MET A 206 28.47 2.26 -24.55
N THR A 207 27.60 3.05 -25.24
CA THR A 207 26.98 4.23 -24.65
C THR A 207 26.08 3.83 -23.49
N PRO A 208 26.12 4.55 -22.35
CA PRO A 208 25.19 4.33 -21.26
C PRO A 208 23.76 4.56 -21.75
N PRO A 209 22.82 3.68 -21.44
CA PRO A 209 21.41 3.89 -21.79
C PRO A 209 20.86 5.10 -21.05
N THR A 210 19.85 5.73 -21.61
CA THR A 210 19.12 6.82 -20.95
C THR A 210 17.91 6.26 -20.22
N ILE A 211 17.63 6.79 -19.04
CA ILE A 211 16.44 6.51 -18.23
C ILE A 211 15.65 7.78 -17.98
N SER A 212 14.34 7.67 -18.08
CA SER A 212 13.41 8.69 -17.60
C SER A 212 12.88 8.29 -16.23
N LYS A 213 13.01 9.19 -15.27
CA LYS A 213 12.55 8.97 -13.91
C LYS A 213 11.69 10.13 -13.43
N ASP A 214 10.66 9.82 -12.64
CA ASP A 214 9.83 10.82 -12.03
C ASP A 214 10.51 11.37 -10.78
N THR A 215 10.44 12.68 -10.63
CA THR A 215 10.92 13.37 -9.44
C THR A 215 9.95 14.46 -9.02
N ALA A 216 9.95 14.79 -7.73
CA ALA A 216 9.14 15.84 -7.18
C ALA A 216 9.96 16.66 -6.18
N TYR A 217 9.66 17.95 -6.10
CA TYR A 217 10.21 18.86 -5.09
C TYR A 217 9.14 19.89 -4.69
N ILE A 218 9.39 20.59 -3.59
CA ILE A 218 8.54 21.69 -3.13
C ILE A 218 9.24 22.98 -3.54
N ASP A 219 8.54 23.86 -4.28
CA ASP A 219 9.05 25.17 -4.70
C ASP A 219 9.04 26.20 -3.55
N ASP A 220 9.57 27.40 -3.81
CA ASP A 220 9.66 28.48 -2.82
C ASP A 220 8.28 28.97 -2.35
N GLU A 221 7.23 28.76 -3.16
CA GLU A 221 5.84 29.06 -2.81
C GLU A 221 5.15 27.93 -2.03
N GLY A 222 5.85 26.82 -1.78
CA GLY A 222 5.35 25.66 -1.06
C GLY A 222 4.49 24.70 -1.89
N ARG A 223 4.50 24.82 -3.23
CA ARG A 223 3.75 23.94 -4.15
C ARG A 223 4.56 22.72 -4.51
N ILE A 224 3.90 21.59 -4.63
CA ILE A 224 4.52 20.35 -5.12
C ILE A 224 4.68 20.45 -6.64
N VAL A 225 5.93 20.47 -7.11
CA VAL A 225 6.29 20.43 -8.52
C VAL A 225 6.72 19.01 -8.87
N ARG A 226 6.08 18.43 -9.89
CA ARG A 226 6.40 17.11 -10.44
C ARG A 226 7.02 17.26 -11.81
N GLN A 227 8.06 16.50 -12.09
CA GLN A 227 8.72 16.49 -13.38
C GLN A 227 9.32 15.13 -13.68
N THR A 228 9.37 14.79 -14.96
CA THR A 228 10.11 13.62 -15.44
C THR A 228 11.46 14.09 -15.98
N ILE A 229 12.55 13.60 -15.42
CA ILE A 229 13.91 13.91 -15.87
C ILE A 229 14.51 12.73 -16.63
N THR A 230 15.19 13.01 -17.75
CA THR A 230 15.89 12.00 -18.53
C THR A 230 17.40 12.21 -18.39
N ARG A 231 18.10 11.15 -18.00
CA ARG A 231 19.57 11.18 -17.83
C ARG A 231 20.21 9.84 -18.22
N ALA A 232 21.53 9.84 -18.39
CA ALA A 232 22.28 8.62 -18.60
C ALA A 232 22.23 7.74 -17.34
N LEU A 233 22.02 6.44 -17.51
CA LEU A 233 22.01 5.46 -16.43
C LEU A 233 23.43 5.26 -15.90
N GLN A 234 23.67 5.56 -14.63
CA GLN A 234 24.96 5.47 -13.96
C GLN A 234 24.97 4.45 -12.81
N SER A 235 23.83 4.29 -12.13
CA SER A 235 23.71 3.44 -10.96
C SER A 235 22.28 2.95 -10.76
N ASP A 236 22.09 1.96 -9.88
CA ASP A 236 20.76 1.47 -9.49
C ASP A 236 19.88 2.55 -8.86
N TYR A 237 20.47 3.61 -8.27
CA TYR A 237 19.74 4.76 -7.73
C TYR A 237 18.99 5.57 -8.80
N ASP A 238 19.36 5.41 -10.08
CA ASP A 238 18.67 6.07 -11.18
C ASP A 238 17.26 5.53 -11.42
N PHE A 239 16.97 4.33 -10.90
CA PHE A 239 15.63 3.73 -10.94
C PHE A 239 14.73 4.17 -9.77
N LEU A 240 15.20 5.02 -8.85
CA LEU A 240 14.39 5.56 -7.77
C LEU A 240 13.56 6.75 -8.27
N ASN A 241 12.25 6.58 -8.35
CA ASN A 241 11.30 7.67 -8.53
C ASN A 241 11.02 8.35 -7.20
N THR A 242 10.96 9.68 -7.19
CA THR A 242 10.67 10.47 -5.98
C THR A 242 9.27 11.04 -6.07
N TYR A 243 8.46 10.79 -5.07
CA TYR A 243 7.11 11.31 -4.94
C TYR A 243 6.99 12.20 -3.71
N ILE A 244 6.23 13.29 -3.86
CA ILE A 244 5.77 14.12 -2.75
C ILE A 244 4.26 14.21 -2.88
N VAL A 245 3.56 13.84 -1.81
CA VAL A 245 2.10 13.81 -1.76
C VAL A 245 1.63 14.56 -0.52
N ASN A 246 0.70 15.51 -0.71
CA ASN A 246 -0.04 16.04 0.43
C ASN A 246 -0.99 14.96 0.93
N ILE A 247 -0.83 14.58 2.20
CA ILE A 247 -1.49 13.40 2.75
C ILE A 247 -2.73 13.69 3.58
N TYR A 248 -3.09 14.96 3.75
CA TYR A 248 -4.29 15.29 4.51
C TYR A 248 -5.54 14.97 3.68
N PRO A 249 -6.51 14.21 4.21
CA PRO A 249 -7.73 13.91 3.47
C PRO A 249 -8.50 15.17 3.09
N ASP A 250 -9.07 15.20 1.88
CA ASP A 250 -9.97 16.28 1.50
C ASP A 250 -11.32 16.12 2.21
N THR A 251 -11.52 16.91 3.25
CA THR A 251 -12.79 16.89 3.99
C THR A 251 -13.91 17.62 3.25
N THR A 252 -13.60 18.41 2.21
CA THR A 252 -14.62 19.13 1.42
C THR A 252 -15.40 18.19 0.48
N CYS A 253 -14.91 16.97 0.27
CA CYS A 253 -15.60 15.94 -0.53
C CYS A 253 -17.05 15.69 -0.08
N TRP A 254 -17.38 15.87 1.20
CA TRP A 254 -18.73 15.72 1.73
C TRP A 254 -19.74 16.72 1.14
N VAL A 255 -19.27 17.90 0.78
CA VAL A 255 -20.10 18.92 0.11
C VAL A 255 -20.00 18.77 -1.41
N ASN A 256 -18.81 18.51 -1.95
CA ASN A 256 -18.60 18.40 -3.38
C ASN A 256 -19.35 17.21 -4.02
N ASP A 257 -19.43 16.07 -3.31
CA ASP A 257 -20.15 14.89 -3.81
C ASP A 257 -21.68 15.02 -3.68
N PHE A 258 -22.16 15.93 -2.82
CA PHE A 258 -23.58 16.13 -2.53
C PHE A 258 -23.93 17.62 -2.42
N GLU A 259 -23.81 18.36 -3.50
CA GLU A 259 -23.95 19.83 -3.56
C GLU A 259 -25.26 20.36 -2.98
N ASN A 260 -26.34 19.57 -3.03
CA ASN A 260 -27.66 19.96 -2.55
C ASN A 260 -28.03 19.32 -1.19
N ALA A 261 -27.05 18.81 -0.45
CA ALA A 261 -27.23 18.22 0.88
C ALA A 261 -26.52 19.05 1.95
N TYR A 262 -27.10 19.11 3.16
CA TYR A 262 -26.49 19.78 4.30
C TYR A 262 -25.46 18.87 4.97
N ASN A 263 -24.29 18.71 4.33
CA ASN A 263 -23.19 17.86 4.78
C ASN A 263 -22.01 18.62 5.39
N GLU A 264 -22.12 19.94 5.58
CA GLU A 264 -21.08 20.76 6.22
C GLU A 264 -20.58 20.24 7.57
N PRO A 265 -21.42 19.64 8.44
CA PRO A 265 -20.92 19.06 9.68
C PRO A 265 -19.87 17.98 9.47
N TYR A 266 -19.99 17.16 8.43
CA TYR A 266 -19.01 16.09 8.12
C TYR A 266 -17.67 16.66 7.66
N VAL A 267 -17.65 17.80 6.95
CA VAL A 267 -16.42 18.51 6.58
C VAL A 267 -15.57 18.80 7.82
N ARG A 268 -16.20 19.20 8.92
CA ARG A 268 -15.50 19.56 10.15
C ARG A 268 -15.24 18.40 11.10
N MET A 269 -16.09 17.35 11.05
CA MET A 269 -16.10 16.34 12.11
C MET A 269 -15.61 14.96 11.66
N TYR A 270 -15.88 14.56 10.40
CA TYR A 270 -15.69 13.16 10.03
C TYR A 270 -14.22 12.67 10.19
N PHE A 271 -13.26 13.47 9.77
CA PHE A 271 -11.87 13.12 9.99
C PHE A 271 -11.33 13.61 11.33
N ALA A 272 -11.68 14.80 11.78
CA ALA A 272 -11.09 15.42 12.97
C ALA A 272 -11.60 14.83 14.29
N ASN A 273 -12.90 14.56 14.40
CA ASN A 273 -13.54 14.16 15.65
C ASN A 273 -13.25 12.69 16.01
N GLY A 274 -12.98 12.44 17.30
CA GLY A 274 -12.68 11.10 17.82
C GLY A 274 -13.82 10.09 17.68
N ASN A 275 -15.07 10.53 17.61
CA ASN A 275 -16.23 9.67 17.43
C ASN A 275 -16.22 8.92 16.10
N TYR A 276 -15.53 9.46 15.09
CA TYR A 276 -15.36 8.82 13.78
C TYR A 276 -14.03 8.05 13.63
N ASN A 277 -13.30 7.83 14.73
CA ASN A 277 -12.00 7.14 14.65
C ASN A 277 -12.06 5.75 14.05
N ASN A 278 -13.14 5.02 14.32
CA ASN A 278 -13.36 3.66 13.80
C ASN A 278 -14.08 3.61 12.45
N TYR A 279 -14.44 4.74 11.87
CA TYR A 279 -15.01 4.83 10.54
C TYR A 279 -13.91 4.74 9.48
N PRO A 280 -14.20 4.25 8.26
CA PRO A 280 -13.22 4.19 7.19
C PRO A 280 -12.71 5.59 6.83
N VAL A 281 -11.44 5.72 6.50
CA VAL A 281 -10.94 6.98 5.96
C VAL A 281 -11.48 7.19 4.55
N VAL A 282 -12.01 8.39 4.30
CA VAL A 282 -12.52 8.84 3.00
C VAL A 282 -11.95 10.21 2.64
N GLY A 283 -12.20 10.69 1.43
CA GLY A 283 -11.57 11.91 0.96
C GLY A 283 -10.08 11.72 0.69
N VAL A 284 -9.66 10.50 0.35
CA VAL A 284 -8.29 10.13 0.04
C VAL A 284 -8.16 9.72 -1.42
N SER A 285 -7.18 10.28 -2.10
CA SER A 285 -6.85 9.91 -3.47
C SER A 285 -6.07 8.59 -3.53
N TRP A 286 -5.97 8.01 -4.71
CA TRP A 286 -5.14 6.83 -4.96
C TRP A 286 -3.67 7.05 -4.59
N GLU A 287 -3.15 8.25 -4.85
CA GLU A 287 -1.78 8.59 -4.51
C GLU A 287 -1.57 8.67 -3.00
N GLN A 288 -2.54 9.21 -2.25
CA GLN A 288 -2.51 9.27 -0.79
C GLN A 288 -2.59 7.86 -0.18
N ALA A 289 -3.41 6.97 -0.76
CA ALA A 289 -3.50 5.58 -0.32
C ALA A 289 -2.17 4.83 -0.53
N ASN A 290 -1.49 5.02 -1.68
CA ASN A 290 -0.15 4.47 -1.91
C ASN A 290 0.90 5.06 -0.96
N ALA A 291 0.85 6.37 -0.69
CA ALA A 291 1.74 7.02 0.27
C ALA A 291 1.58 6.42 1.68
N PHE A 292 0.33 6.12 2.11
CA PHE A 292 0.07 5.41 3.36
C PHE A 292 0.69 4.01 3.37
N CYS A 293 0.54 3.23 2.31
CA CYS A 293 1.12 1.89 2.20
C CYS A 293 2.66 1.95 2.31
N HIS A 294 3.28 2.90 1.63
CA HIS A 294 4.72 3.12 1.72
C HIS A 294 5.14 3.50 3.15
N TRP A 295 4.48 4.48 3.75
CA TRP A 295 4.75 4.89 5.12
C TRP A 295 4.62 3.71 6.11
N ARG A 296 3.55 2.91 6.00
CA ARG A 296 3.31 1.73 6.84
C ARG A 296 4.46 0.72 6.74
N THR A 297 5.01 0.55 5.52
CA THR A 297 6.18 -0.31 5.28
C THR A 297 7.42 0.20 6.00
N GLU A 298 7.74 1.47 5.84
CA GLU A 298 8.89 2.09 6.48
C GLU A 298 8.74 2.18 8.01
N PHE A 299 7.53 2.42 8.48
CA PHE A 299 7.21 2.42 9.90
C PHE A 299 7.44 1.04 10.53
N LEU A 300 7.02 -0.04 9.85
CA LEU A 300 7.29 -1.42 10.28
C LEU A 300 8.79 -1.73 10.25
N LYS A 301 9.51 -1.40 9.18
CA LYS A 301 10.96 -1.61 9.08
C LYS A 301 11.71 -0.95 10.22
N LYS A 302 11.37 0.30 10.55
CA LYS A 302 11.96 1.03 11.69
C LYS A 302 11.68 0.35 13.02
N SER A 303 10.48 -0.18 13.23
CA SER A 303 10.11 -0.86 14.48
C SER A 303 10.86 -2.17 14.68
N LEU A 304 11.24 -2.85 13.60
CA LEU A 304 12.05 -4.08 13.65
C LEU A 304 13.54 -3.83 13.89
N GLY A 305 13.99 -2.60 13.76
CA GLY A 305 15.39 -2.19 13.97
C GLY A 305 16.36 -2.86 13.00
N ASN A 306 17.61 -3.08 13.46
CA ASN A 306 18.68 -3.70 12.67
C ASN A 306 18.53 -5.23 12.50
N GLN A 307 17.37 -5.80 12.79
CA GLN A 307 17.13 -7.20 12.45
C GLN A 307 17.10 -7.31 10.92
N SER A 308 17.96 -8.14 10.36
CA SER A 308 18.07 -8.43 8.91
C SER A 308 16.84 -9.21 8.39
N ILE A 309 15.64 -8.77 8.78
CA ILE A 309 14.39 -9.39 8.35
C ILE A 309 13.93 -8.63 7.12
N TYR A 310 13.83 -9.35 6.01
CA TYR A 310 13.20 -8.81 4.81
C TYR A 310 11.70 -8.56 5.10
N VAL A 311 11.25 -7.35 4.84
CA VAL A 311 9.85 -6.96 4.96
C VAL A 311 9.32 -6.67 3.56
N GLU A 312 8.39 -7.50 3.11
CA GLU A 312 7.65 -7.23 1.87
C GLU A 312 6.82 -5.96 2.03
N PRO A 313 6.80 -5.05 1.05
CA PRO A 313 6.10 -3.78 1.18
C PRO A 313 4.57 -3.96 1.24
N PHE A 314 3.92 -3.15 2.06
CA PHE A 314 2.47 -2.94 1.96
C PHE A 314 2.17 -2.18 0.68
N ARG A 315 1.05 -2.52 0.06
CA ARG A 315 0.56 -1.92 -1.18
C ARG A 315 -0.96 -1.98 -1.25
N LEU A 316 -1.56 -1.32 -2.21
CA LEU A 316 -2.95 -1.56 -2.56
C LEU A 316 -3.09 -2.96 -3.18
N PRO A 317 -4.25 -3.63 -3.02
CA PRO A 317 -4.54 -4.88 -3.71
C PRO A 317 -4.59 -4.65 -5.23
N THR A 318 -4.20 -5.65 -6.01
CA THR A 318 -4.61 -5.66 -7.41
C THR A 318 -6.12 -5.89 -7.51
N GLU A 319 -6.72 -5.59 -8.65
CA GLU A 319 -8.14 -5.89 -8.88
C GLU A 319 -8.44 -7.37 -8.66
N ALA A 320 -7.60 -8.24 -9.21
CA ALA A 320 -7.74 -9.68 -9.11
C ALA A 320 -7.61 -10.19 -7.66
N GLU A 321 -6.64 -9.68 -6.89
CA GLU A 321 -6.51 -10.00 -5.47
C GLU A 321 -7.73 -9.56 -4.67
N TRP A 322 -8.24 -8.37 -4.96
CA TRP A 322 -9.42 -7.84 -4.28
C TRP A 322 -10.66 -8.71 -4.57
N GLU A 323 -10.92 -9.04 -5.85
CA GLU A 323 -12.06 -9.87 -6.23
C GLU A 323 -11.94 -11.30 -5.69
N PHE A 324 -10.73 -11.89 -5.73
CA PHE A 324 -10.47 -13.22 -5.18
C PHE A 324 -10.74 -13.27 -3.67
N ALA A 325 -10.30 -12.24 -2.95
CA ALA A 325 -10.54 -12.09 -1.52
C ALA A 325 -12.02 -11.87 -1.20
N ALA A 326 -12.72 -11.03 -1.96
CA ALA A 326 -14.15 -10.74 -1.78
C ALA A 326 -15.01 -12.00 -1.98
N ARG A 327 -14.71 -12.79 -3.00
CA ARG A 327 -15.42 -14.06 -3.29
C ARG A 327 -15.06 -15.20 -2.33
N ALA A 328 -14.11 -15.01 -1.42
CA ALA A 328 -13.61 -16.01 -0.50
C ALA A 328 -13.26 -17.36 -1.18
N GLY A 329 -12.67 -17.29 -2.38
CA GLY A 329 -12.31 -18.46 -3.17
C GLY A 329 -13.48 -19.17 -3.86
N GLN A 330 -14.69 -18.62 -3.82
CA GLN A 330 -15.89 -19.21 -4.44
C GLN A 330 -16.15 -18.60 -5.82
N ASN A 331 -16.13 -19.42 -6.86
CA ASN A 331 -16.29 -18.96 -8.24
C ASN A 331 -17.72 -18.46 -8.63
N LYS A 332 -18.72 -18.79 -7.80
CA LYS A 332 -20.12 -18.53 -8.14
C LYS A 332 -20.75 -17.34 -7.45
N ASN A 333 -20.14 -16.86 -6.37
CA ASN A 333 -20.73 -15.79 -5.59
C ASN A 333 -20.62 -14.46 -6.28
N LYS A 334 -21.76 -13.79 -6.48
CA LYS A 334 -21.81 -12.41 -6.95
C LYS A 334 -21.42 -11.42 -5.86
N TYR A 335 -21.68 -11.78 -4.61
CA TYR A 335 -21.44 -10.99 -3.41
C TYR A 335 -20.47 -11.74 -2.46
N PRO A 336 -19.90 -11.07 -1.46
CA PRO A 336 -19.05 -11.72 -0.44
C PRO A 336 -19.78 -12.75 0.44
N TRP A 337 -21.10 -12.79 0.37
CA TRP A 337 -21.98 -13.73 1.09
C TRP A 337 -22.66 -14.71 0.13
N ASP A 338 -23.28 -15.76 0.68
CA ASP A 338 -24.03 -16.72 -0.08
C ASP A 338 -25.40 -16.18 -0.50
N GLY A 339 -25.74 -16.40 -1.77
CA GLY A 339 -27.02 -15.97 -2.34
C GLY A 339 -27.01 -14.57 -2.97
N ASP A 340 -28.16 -14.20 -3.55
CA ASP A 340 -28.31 -12.97 -4.31
C ASP A 340 -28.98 -11.82 -3.51
N LEU A 341 -29.41 -12.09 -2.28
CA LEU A 341 -30.11 -11.12 -1.45
C LEU A 341 -29.16 -10.42 -0.48
N PRO A 342 -29.28 -9.12 -0.26
CA PRO A 342 -28.45 -8.36 0.67
C PRO A 342 -28.91 -8.50 2.14
N LEU A 343 -29.85 -9.40 2.44
CA LEU A 343 -30.50 -9.60 3.73
C LEU A 343 -30.37 -11.04 4.20
N THR A 344 -30.20 -11.23 5.51
CA THR A 344 -30.32 -12.56 6.13
C THR A 344 -31.76 -13.07 6.00
N VAL A 345 -31.93 -14.35 5.70
CA VAL A 345 -33.24 -14.97 5.45
C VAL A 345 -34.10 -14.97 6.72
N ASP A 346 -33.48 -15.19 7.87
CA ASP A 346 -34.20 -15.41 9.15
C ASP A 346 -34.50 -14.13 9.92
N GLU A 347 -33.63 -13.11 9.83
CA GLU A 347 -33.71 -11.91 10.68
C GLU A 347 -33.99 -10.62 9.90
N GLY A 348 -33.86 -10.64 8.57
CA GLY A 348 -34.03 -9.45 7.72
C GLY A 348 -32.94 -8.40 7.94
N CYS A 349 -31.78 -8.79 8.51
CA CYS A 349 -30.63 -7.91 8.71
C CYS A 349 -29.85 -7.77 7.41
N PHE A 350 -29.30 -6.58 7.16
CA PHE A 350 -28.44 -6.37 6.00
C PHE A 350 -27.05 -6.96 6.22
N TYR A 351 -26.43 -7.44 5.13
CA TYR A 351 -25.05 -7.95 5.12
C TYR A 351 -24.01 -6.84 4.88
N ALA A 352 -24.45 -5.64 4.52
CA ALA A 352 -23.56 -4.54 4.13
C ALA A 352 -24.26 -3.18 4.35
N ASN A 353 -23.45 -2.13 4.46
CA ASN A 353 -23.91 -0.75 4.44
C ASN A 353 -23.98 -0.24 2.99
N PHE A 354 -25.19 0.06 2.49
CA PHE A 354 -25.42 0.52 1.14
C PHE A 354 -26.73 1.33 1.08
N LYS A 355 -27.05 1.92 -0.06
CA LYS A 355 -28.31 2.60 -0.30
C LYS A 355 -29.42 1.58 -0.65
N PRO A 356 -30.31 1.23 0.28
CA PRO A 356 -31.47 0.42 -0.03
C PRO A 356 -32.41 1.14 -1.01
N ALA A 357 -33.30 0.38 -1.67
CA ALA A 357 -34.25 0.94 -2.63
C ALA A 357 -35.01 2.15 -2.07
N GLU A 358 -35.47 3.05 -2.95
CA GLU A 358 -36.28 4.24 -2.63
C GLU A 358 -35.58 5.34 -1.83
N GLY A 359 -34.24 5.33 -1.76
CA GLY A 359 -33.48 6.40 -1.09
C GLY A 359 -33.53 6.40 0.43
N ASN A 360 -33.97 5.32 1.04
CA ASN A 360 -33.94 5.17 2.51
C ASN A 360 -32.56 4.67 2.97
N TYR A 361 -31.61 5.61 3.12
CA TYR A 361 -30.24 5.30 3.54
C TYR A 361 -30.15 4.74 4.97
N VAL A 362 -31.13 5.00 5.82
CA VAL A 362 -31.08 4.60 7.25
C VAL A 362 -31.57 3.17 7.46
N LYS A 363 -32.06 2.51 6.42
CA LYS A 363 -32.70 1.20 6.56
C LYS A 363 -31.73 0.10 7.01
N ASP A 364 -30.44 0.24 6.69
CA ASP A 364 -29.36 -0.63 7.15
C ASP A 364 -28.71 -0.18 8.46
N GLY A 365 -29.19 0.93 9.06
CA GLY A 365 -28.74 1.45 10.35
C GLY A 365 -27.86 2.69 10.27
N TYR A 366 -27.35 3.06 9.11
CA TYR A 366 -26.43 4.18 8.93
C TYR A 366 -26.84 5.09 7.78
N ILE A 367 -26.68 6.41 7.93
CA ILE A 367 -27.00 7.39 6.88
C ILE A 367 -25.81 7.65 5.94
N ILE A 368 -24.61 7.36 6.43
CA ILE A 368 -23.33 7.45 5.73
C ILE A 368 -22.57 6.13 5.97
N SER A 369 -21.25 6.11 5.80
CA SER A 369 -20.42 4.96 6.20
C SER A 369 -20.69 4.54 7.65
N SER A 370 -20.47 3.26 7.94
CA SER A 370 -20.51 2.67 9.28
C SER A 370 -19.10 2.54 9.86
N PRO A 371 -18.92 2.29 11.17
CA PRO A 371 -17.64 1.83 11.70
C PRO A 371 -17.19 0.57 10.98
N VAL A 372 -15.89 0.47 10.69
CA VAL A 372 -15.32 -0.70 10.01
C VAL A 372 -15.57 -1.98 10.82
N GLY A 373 -15.89 -3.08 10.14
CA GLY A 373 -16.18 -4.36 10.78
C GLY A 373 -17.54 -4.42 11.47
N THR A 374 -18.50 -3.60 11.04
CA THR A 374 -19.88 -3.61 11.61
C THR A 374 -20.68 -4.82 11.17
N TYR A 375 -20.50 -5.28 9.95
CA TYR A 375 -21.25 -6.39 9.34
C TYR A 375 -20.45 -7.69 9.41
N GLU A 376 -21.13 -8.82 9.16
CA GLU A 376 -20.48 -10.13 9.18
C GLU A 376 -19.39 -10.26 8.13
N PRO A 377 -18.25 -10.88 8.46
CA PRO A 377 -17.17 -11.09 7.52
C PRO A 377 -17.51 -12.19 6.50
N ASN A 378 -16.80 -12.22 5.38
CA ASN A 378 -16.86 -13.35 4.46
C ASN A 378 -16.09 -14.57 5.00
N ASP A 379 -16.12 -15.70 4.28
CA ASP A 379 -15.48 -16.98 4.69
C ASP A 379 -13.95 -16.89 4.90
N TYR A 380 -13.29 -15.85 4.42
CA TYR A 380 -11.87 -15.57 4.72
C TYR A 380 -11.68 -14.73 5.99
N GLY A 381 -12.75 -14.22 6.59
CA GLY A 381 -12.69 -13.33 7.75
C GLY A 381 -12.45 -11.87 7.38
N LEU A 382 -12.78 -11.47 6.15
CA LEU A 382 -12.66 -10.10 5.66
C LEU A 382 -14.01 -9.38 5.79
N TYR A 383 -13.98 -8.22 6.44
CA TYR A 383 -15.14 -7.37 6.67
C TYR A 383 -15.31 -6.35 5.54
N ASP A 384 -16.53 -5.88 5.36
CA ASP A 384 -16.89 -4.75 4.48
C ASP A 384 -16.38 -4.89 3.03
N MET A 385 -16.28 -6.16 2.52
CA MET A 385 -15.91 -6.43 1.13
C MET A 385 -17.04 -6.05 0.15
N ALA A 386 -18.16 -5.56 0.64
CA ALA A 386 -19.26 -4.99 -0.12
C ALA A 386 -19.91 -3.88 0.69
N GLY A 387 -20.15 -2.74 0.07
CA GLY A 387 -20.73 -1.58 0.74
C GLY A 387 -19.71 -0.83 1.61
N ASN A 388 -20.19 -0.07 2.56
CA ASN A 388 -19.47 0.86 3.40
C ASN A 388 -18.70 1.90 2.57
N VAL A 389 -17.45 1.65 2.14
CA VAL A 389 -16.77 2.50 1.16
C VAL A 389 -16.21 1.67 0.01
N SER A 390 -16.26 2.21 -1.20
CA SER A 390 -15.54 1.63 -2.34
C SER A 390 -14.04 1.71 -2.09
N GLU A 391 -13.28 0.74 -2.60
CA GLU A 391 -11.87 0.62 -2.27
C GLU A 391 -10.96 0.79 -3.48
N TRP A 392 -9.93 1.62 -3.33
CA TRP A 392 -8.87 1.77 -4.31
C TRP A 392 -8.11 0.46 -4.51
N THR A 393 -7.87 0.10 -5.77
CA THR A 393 -6.92 -0.97 -6.15
C THR A 393 -5.69 -0.38 -6.85
N SER A 394 -4.61 -1.16 -6.97
CA SER A 394 -3.41 -0.72 -7.71
C SER A 394 -3.62 -0.69 -9.22
N THR A 395 -4.62 -1.41 -9.73
CA THR A 395 -4.86 -1.64 -11.14
C THR A 395 -5.42 -0.39 -11.84
N ALA A 396 -4.83 -0.04 -12.98
CA ALA A 396 -5.34 1.02 -13.84
C ALA A 396 -6.56 0.53 -14.62
N TYR A 397 -7.53 1.43 -14.87
CA TYR A 397 -8.73 1.09 -15.63
C TYR A 397 -8.48 1.11 -17.12
N THR A 398 -8.86 0.03 -17.79
CA THR A 398 -9.00 -0.06 -19.25
C THR A 398 -10.18 -0.94 -19.59
N GLU A 399 -10.85 -0.66 -20.70
CA GLU A 399 -11.99 -1.43 -21.18
C GLU A 399 -11.60 -2.82 -21.74
N SER A 400 -10.30 -3.02 -22.02
CA SER A 400 -9.77 -4.24 -22.65
C SER A 400 -8.71 -4.94 -21.77
N ILE A 401 -8.89 -4.92 -20.47
CA ILE A 401 -7.90 -5.43 -19.50
C ILE A 401 -7.58 -6.91 -19.73
N ASP A 402 -8.57 -7.73 -20.06
CA ASP A 402 -8.44 -9.18 -20.29
C ASP A 402 -7.46 -9.55 -21.41
N ARG A 403 -7.13 -8.57 -22.26
CA ARG A 403 -6.16 -8.73 -23.35
C ARG A 403 -4.78 -8.19 -23.01
N MET A 404 -4.63 -7.55 -21.85
CA MET A 404 -3.43 -6.81 -21.45
C MET A 404 -2.75 -7.40 -20.21
N THR A 405 -3.36 -8.40 -19.59
CA THR A 405 -2.84 -9.05 -18.38
C THR A 405 -2.56 -10.53 -18.62
N ASP A 406 -1.63 -11.07 -17.84
CA ASP A 406 -1.33 -12.49 -17.81
C ASP A 406 -2.35 -13.25 -16.93
N ASP A 407 -2.43 -14.58 -17.09
CA ASP A 407 -3.33 -15.44 -16.30
C ASP A 407 -2.81 -15.67 -14.85
N ILE A 408 -1.57 -15.28 -14.56
CA ILE A 408 -0.94 -15.41 -13.25
C ILE A 408 -0.69 -14.04 -12.63
N ASN A 409 -1.24 -13.81 -11.44
CA ASN A 409 -1.11 -12.55 -10.70
C ASN A 409 -1.40 -11.33 -11.59
N PRO A 410 -2.57 -11.29 -12.28
CA PRO A 410 -2.85 -10.24 -13.25
C PRO A 410 -2.83 -8.86 -12.61
N GLU A 411 -2.14 -7.94 -13.28
CA GLU A 411 -2.11 -6.53 -12.89
C GLU A 411 -1.82 -5.65 -14.11
N TYR A 412 -2.73 -4.76 -14.44
CA TYR A 412 -2.49 -3.72 -15.43
C TYR A 412 -2.01 -2.44 -14.73
N ARG A 413 -0.70 -2.16 -14.84
CA ARG A 413 -0.08 -0.94 -14.31
C ARG A 413 0.03 0.11 -15.40
N TYR A 414 -0.48 1.28 -15.12
CA TYR A 414 -0.27 2.44 -15.96
C TYR A 414 0.09 3.65 -15.10
N TYR A 415 1.27 4.19 -15.33
CA TYR A 415 1.74 5.41 -14.69
C TYR A 415 1.49 6.56 -15.67
N VAL A 416 0.64 7.50 -15.26
CA VAL A 416 0.19 8.60 -16.10
C VAL A 416 1.32 9.61 -16.26
N ALA A 417 1.73 9.87 -17.48
CA ALA A 417 2.64 10.96 -17.81
C ALA A 417 1.89 12.31 -17.85
N GLN A 418 2.63 13.41 -17.75
CA GLN A 418 2.03 14.75 -17.71
C GLN A 418 1.28 15.09 -19.00
N GLU A 419 1.71 14.53 -20.13
CA GLU A 419 1.11 14.75 -21.46
C GLU A 419 -0.06 13.81 -21.77
N ASP A 420 -0.32 12.82 -20.91
CA ASP A 420 -1.37 11.85 -21.14
C ASP A 420 -2.77 12.46 -21.03
N PRO A 421 -3.73 12.00 -21.83
CA PRO A 421 -5.11 12.39 -21.65
C PRO A 421 -5.62 12.04 -20.25
N TYR A 422 -6.36 12.94 -19.61
CA TYR A 422 -6.87 12.78 -18.24
C TYR A 422 -7.58 11.44 -17.98
N LYS A 423 -8.29 10.92 -19.00
CA LYS A 423 -8.94 9.59 -18.92
C LYS A 423 -8.01 8.42 -18.63
N MET A 424 -6.69 8.59 -18.87
CA MET A 424 -5.69 7.55 -18.55
C MET A 424 -5.36 7.48 -17.05
N SER A 425 -5.78 8.48 -16.28
CA SER A 425 -5.57 8.51 -14.83
C SER A 425 -6.62 7.73 -14.03
N ARG A 426 -7.51 6.99 -14.70
CA ARG A 426 -8.53 6.17 -14.05
C ARG A 426 -7.90 4.95 -13.38
N LYS A 427 -8.28 4.72 -12.11
CA LYS A 427 -7.92 3.55 -11.32
C LYS A 427 -9.18 2.78 -10.96
N ILE A 428 -9.04 1.47 -10.82
CA ILE A 428 -10.17 0.62 -10.47
C ILE A 428 -10.50 0.79 -8.99
N VAL A 429 -11.79 0.92 -8.70
CA VAL A 429 -12.37 0.86 -7.36
C VAL A 429 -13.38 -0.29 -7.29
N ARG A 430 -13.49 -0.93 -6.14
CA ARG A 430 -14.27 -2.15 -5.95
C ARG A 430 -15.16 -2.07 -4.72
N GLY A 431 -16.15 -2.96 -4.63
CA GLY A 431 -16.99 -3.19 -3.45
C GLY A 431 -18.29 -2.39 -3.41
N GLY A 432 -18.38 -1.27 -4.11
CA GLY A 432 -19.49 -0.34 -3.90
C GLY A 432 -19.42 0.36 -2.56
N SER A 433 -20.37 1.23 -2.24
CA SER A 433 -20.31 2.07 -1.04
C SER A 433 -21.68 2.32 -0.43
N TRP A 434 -21.71 2.98 0.72
CA TRP A 434 -22.92 3.39 1.43
C TRP A 434 -23.95 4.18 0.59
N LYS A 435 -23.48 4.86 -0.48
CA LYS A 435 -24.37 5.60 -1.41
C LYS A 435 -24.87 4.78 -2.59
N ASP A 436 -24.29 3.60 -2.80
CA ASP A 436 -24.57 2.76 -3.97
C ASP A 436 -25.72 1.78 -3.72
N VAL A 437 -26.40 1.38 -4.79
CA VAL A 437 -27.44 0.36 -4.73
C VAL A 437 -26.82 -1.04 -4.74
N VAL A 438 -27.60 -2.05 -4.33
CA VAL A 438 -27.14 -3.44 -4.19
C VAL A 438 -26.40 -3.99 -5.42
N HIS A 439 -26.80 -3.58 -6.63
CA HIS A 439 -26.11 -3.99 -7.86
C HIS A 439 -24.62 -3.63 -7.84
N ASN A 440 -24.26 -2.46 -7.32
CA ASN A 440 -22.88 -1.98 -7.27
C ASN A 440 -22.02 -2.68 -6.20
N LEU A 441 -22.66 -3.45 -5.30
CA LEU A 441 -21.97 -4.23 -4.26
C LEU A 441 -21.42 -5.56 -4.77
N ARG A 442 -21.65 -5.90 -6.03
CA ARG A 442 -21.18 -7.15 -6.63
C ARG A 442 -19.66 -7.21 -6.61
N SER A 443 -19.14 -8.36 -6.20
CA SER A 443 -17.69 -8.61 -6.17
C SER A 443 -17.06 -8.61 -7.57
N ASP A 444 -17.83 -8.88 -8.62
CA ASP A 444 -17.39 -8.94 -10.01
C ASP A 444 -17.57 -7.64 -10.78
N LEU A 445 -18.14 -6.60 -10.17
CA LEU A 445 -18.37 -5.34 -10.83
C LEU A 445 -17.15 -4.45 -10.75
N ARG A 446 -16.68 -4.01 -11.92
CA ARG A 446 -15.55 -3.11 -12.08
C ARG A 446 -16.05 -1.67 -12.16
N MET A 447 -15.70 -0.87 -11.17
CA MET A 447 -15.89 0.59 -11.18
C MET A 447 -14.55 1.28 -11.29
N TRP A 448 -14.54 2.57 -11.51
CA TRP A 448 -13.31 3.37 -11.59
C TRP A 448 -13.53 4.79 -11.08
N GLU A 449 -12.45 5.41 -10.65
CA GLU A 449 -12.39 6.85 -10.39
C GLU A 449 -11.02 7.37 -10.83
N TYR A 450 -10.87 8.67 -11.01
CA TYR A 450 -9.59 9.29 -11.33
C TYR A 450 -8.65 9.27 -10.14
N GLN A 451 -7.36 8.97 -10.37
CA GLN A 451 -6.37 8.72 -9.30
C GLN A 451 -6.15 9.88 -8.33
N ASN A 452 -6.45 11.12 -8.73
CA ASN A 452 -6.31 12.34 -7.94
C ASN A 452 -7.64 12.83 -7.34
N GLU A 453 -8.76 12.18 -7.64
CA GLU A 453 -10.05 12.51 -7.04
C GLU A 453 -10.16 11.96 -5.62
N GLN A 454 -10.86 12.72 -4.79
CA GLN A 454 -11.07 12.45 -3.37
C GLN A 454 -12.57 12.46 -3.11
N ARG A 455 -13.13 11.28 -2.81
CA ARG A 455 -14.57 11.08 -2.66
C ARG A 455 -14.96 10.74 -1.23
N SER A 456 -16.13 11.14 -0.81
CA SER A 456 -16.70 10.83 0.52
C SER A 456 -17.14 9.37 0.68
N TYR A 457 -17.01 8.58 -0.37
CA TYR A 457 -17.43 7.18 -0.45
C TYR A 457 -16.35 6.24 -0.98
N ILE A 458 -15.11 6.72 -1.11
CA ILE A 458 -13.96 5.91 -1.50
C ILE A 458 -12.91 5.93 -0.38
N GLY A 459 -12.53 4.75 0.06
CA GLY A 459 -11.45 4.46 0.99
C GLY A 459 -10.47 3.43 0.40
N PHE A 460 -9.82 2.66 1.24
CA PHE A 460 -8.90 1.59 0.82
C PHE A 460 -8.56 0.63 1.95
N ARG A 461 -8.03 -0.53 1.58
CA ARG A 461 -7.30 -1.45 2.47
C ARG A 461 -5.94 -1.81 1.89
N CYS A 462 -5.02 -2.27 2.74
CA CYS A 462 -3.69 -2.67 2.30
C CYS A 462 -3.59 -4.18 2.16
N VAL A 463 -2.69 -4.61 1.27
CA VAL A 463 -2.22 -5.99 1.16
C VAL A 463 -0.70 -6.04 1.29
N ARG A 464 -0.20 -7.25 1.54
CA ARG A 464 1.22 -7.56 1.52
C ARG A 464 1.42 -8.98 0.99
N SER A 465 2.29 -9.15 -0.01
CA SER A 465 2.58 -10.48 -0.57
C SER A 465 3.14 -11.40 0.51
N LYS A 466 2.71 -12.66 0.50
CA LYS A 466 3.19 -13.67 1.44
C LYS A 466 4.58 -14.13 1.05
N VAL A 467 5.54 -14.02 1.97
CA VAL A 467 6.91 -14.51 1.77
C VAL A 467 7.06 -15.92 2.34
N GLY A 468 7.67 -16.80 1.56
CA GLY A 468 7.98 -18.18 1.97
C GLY A 468 6.99 -19.22 1.42
N LEU A 469 7.27 -20.47 1.74
CA LEU A 469 6.48 -21.60 1.22
C LEU A 469 5.06 -21.55 1.79
N VAL A 470 4.08 -21.37 0.92
CA VAL A 470 2.69 -21.74 1.21
C VAL A 470 2.65 -23.25 1.24
N LYS A 471 2.29 -23.86 2.38
CA LYS A 471 1.97 -25.30 2.43
C LYS A 471 0.68 -25.47 1.64
N GLY A 472 0.80 -25.69 0.34
CA GLY A 472 -0.35 -26.09 -0.46
C GLY A 472 -1.03 -27.27 0.24
N ARG A 473 -2.32 -27.20 0.44
CA ARG A 473 -3.12 -28.39 0.79
C ARG A 473 -2.90 -29.38 -0.35
N ARG A 474 -1.92 -30.30 -0.21
CA ARG A 474 -1.87 -31.48 -1.04
C ARG A 474 -3.17 -32.23 -0.79
N LYS A 475 -4.18 -31.97 -1.59
CA LYS A 475 -5.20 -32.97 -1.80
C LYS A 475 -4.43 -34.19 -2.33
N ASN A 476 -4.54 -35.34 -1.64
CA ASN A 476 -3.97 -36.60 -2.08
C ASN A 476 -4.63 -36.97 -3.43
N CYS A 477 -4.26 -36.31 -4.50
CA CYS A 477 -4.76 -36.59 -5.85
C CYS A 477 -3.99 -37.71 -6.56
N CYS A 478 -3.03 -38.36 -5.87
CA CYS A 478 -2.25 -39.46 -6.42
C CYS A 478 -2.26 -40.65 -5.44
N LYS A 479 -3.42 -41.06 -5.04
CA LYS A 479 -3.64 -42.39 -4.48
C LYS A 479 -4.85 -42.99 -5.22
N ASP A 480 -4.56 -43.54 -6.38
CA ASP A 480 -5.24 -44.69 -6.99
C ASP A 480 -4.20 -45.38 -7.91
#